data_d7f07712e544eaacd9dd42ca96104f94
#
_entry.id   d7f07712e544eaacd9dd42ca96104f94
#
_cell.length_a   1.000
_cell.length_b   1.000
_cell.length_c   1.000
_cell.angle_alpha   90.00
_cell.angle_beta   90.00
_cell.angle_gamma   90.00
#
_symmetry.space_group_name_H-M   'P 1'
#
loop_
_entity.id
_entity.type
_entity.pdbx_description
1 polymer ?
#
loop_
_entity_poly.entity_id
_entity_poly.type
_entity_poly.pdbx_seq_one_letter_code
_entity_poly.pdbx_strand_id
1 'polypeptide(L)'
;LFLTGANIGFMPAGNYLGQVLGGQSSRWLLIPIGMLIGYFIVRAEPAVYVLNKQVEEVTDGAISAGTMGAALSAGVALSVGLAMVRVLTGISILWFLIPGYLFAISISFVVPKLYTAIAFDAGGVASGPMTATFLLPLAQGACIAVGGNIVTDAFGVVAMVAMTPLITVQLMGLVAQLKTRKARSAQPLLDTAALLAELPDDAIIEL
;
A
#
# COMPACT_ATOMS: atom_id res chain seq x y z
N LEU A 1 -27.20 0.90 -7.53
CA LEU A 1 -27.02 1.73 -6.31
C LEU A 1 -25.57 2.21 -6.16
N PHE A 2 -24.56 1.31 -6.19
CA PHE A 2 -23.16 1.70 -6.02
C PHE A 2 -22.70 2.70 -7.10
N LEU A 3 -22.88 2.38 -8.39
CA LEU A 3 -22.51 3.26 -9.50
C LEU A 3 -23.25 4.60 -9.46
N THR A 4 -24.51 4.60 -9.04
CA THR A 4 -25.29 5.82 -8.88
C THR A 4 -24.71 6.70 -7.78
N GLY A 5 -24.39 6.13 -6.60
CA GLY A 5 -23.76 6.85 -5.50
C GLY A 5 -22.37 7.38 -5.87
N ALA A 6 -21.58 6.60 -6.59
CA ALA A 6 -20.26 7.02 -7.08
C ALA A 6 -20.36 8.20 -8.05
N ASN A 7 -21.23 8.12 -9.06
CA ASN A 7 -21.33 9.14 -10.10
C ASN A 7 -22.02 10.43 -9.62
N ILE A 8 -23.01 10.34 -8.74
CA ILE A 8 -23.79 11.50 -8.27
C ILE A 8 -23.16 12.13 -7.00
N GLY A 9 -22.53 11.31 -6.16
CA GLY A 9 -21.98 11.75 -4.87
C GLY A 9 -20.46 11.91 -4.90
N PHE A 10 -19.73 10.77 -4.94
CA PHE A 10 -18.27 10.75 -4.72
C PHE A 10 -17.47 11.49 -5.79
N MET A 11 -17.75 11.25 -7.06
CA MET A 11 -16.99 11.87 -8.16
C MET A 11 -17.15 13.37 -8.19
N PRO A 12 -18.39 13.95 -8.14
CA PRO A 12 -18.57 15.39 -8.08
C PRO A 12 -17.96 16.02 -6.82
N ALA A 13 -18.11 15.39 -5.66
CA ALA A 13 -17.56 15.87 -4.40
C ALA A 13 -16.02 15.90 -4.44
N GLY A 14 -15.39 14.83 -4.93
CA GLY A 14 -13.93 14.77 -5.10
C GLY A 14 -13.44 15.86 -6.04
N ASN A 15 -14.09 16.01 -7.21
CA ASN A 15 -13.71 17.01 -8.19
C ASN A 15 -13.88 18.45 -7.66
N TYR A 16 -15.00 18.74 -7.01
CA TYR A 16 -15.24 20.05 -6.39
C TYR A 16 -14.20 20.37 -5.32
N LEU A 17 -13.91 19.41 -4.43
CA LEU A 17 -12.90 19.59 -3.39
C LEU A 17 -11.51 19.85 -3.99
N GLY A 18 -11.17 19.12 -5.05
CA GLY A 18 -9.92 19.33 -5.79
C GLY A 18 -9.82 20.73 -6.39
N GLN A 19 -10.90 21.22 -7.02
CA GLN A 19 -10.95 22.57 -7.59
C GLN A 19 -10.81 23.65 -6.50
N VAL A 20 -11.54 23.52 -5.41
CA VAL A 20 -11.49 24.50 -4.30
C VAL A 20 -10.08 24.55 -3.69
N LEU A 21 -9.49 23.41 -3.37
CA LEU A 21 -8.15 23.35 -2.77
C LEU A 21 -7.05 23.78 -3.74
N GLY A 22 -7.16 23.38 -5.01
CA GLY A 22 -6.18 23.74 -6.04
C GLY A 22 -6.23 25.21 -6.45
N GLY A 23 -7.40 25.85 -6.36
CA GLY A 23 -7.62 27.25 -6.73
C GLY A 23 -7.22 28.25 -5.64
N GLN A 24 -6.94 27.81 -4.42
CA GLN A 24 -6.56 28.71 -3.32
C GLN A 24 -5.12 29.21 -3.43
N SER A 25 -4.85 30.37 -2.83
CA SER A 25 -3.49 30.92 -2.70
C SER A 25 -2.53 29.95 -1.99
N SER A 26 -3.04 29.13 -1.07
CA SER A 26 -2.31 28.09 -0.35
C SER A 26 -2.52 26.70 -0.95
N ARG A 27 -2.45 26.56 -2.28
CA ARG A 27 -2.64 25.29 -3.01
C ARG A 27 -1.76 24.12 -2.51
N TRP A 28 -0.67 24.40 -1.84
CA TRP A 28 0.20 23.40 -1.20
C TRP A 28 -0.50 22.62 -0.07
N LEU A 29 -1.59 23.14 0.49
CA LEU A 29 -2.45 22.42 1.44
C LEU A 29 -3.10 21.16 0.83
N LEU A 30 -3.20 21.10 -0.50
CA LEU A 30 -3.68 19.92 -1.21
C LEU A 30 -2.85 18.68 -0.89
N ILE A 31 -1.55 18.84 -0.62
CA ILE A 31 -0.66 17.72 -0.31
C ILE A 31 -1.02 17.05 1.01
N PRO A 32 -0.98 17.73 2.18
CA PRO A 32 -1.30 17.10 3.45
C PRO A 32 -2.77 16.66 3.52
N ILE A 33 -3.70 17.40 2.91
CA ILE A 33 -5.11 16.99 2.83
C ILE A 33 -5.25 15.72 1.97
N GLY A 34 -4.59 15.67 0.81
CA GLY A 34 -4.56 14.49 -0.04
C GLY A 34 -3.96 13.27 0.66
N MET A 35 -2.89 13.45 1.43
CA MET A 35 -2.29 12.38 2.26
C MET A 35 -3.29 11.87 3.31
N LEU A 36 -3.97 12.75 4.00
CA LEU A 36 -4.98 12.39 5.00
C LEU A 36 -6.15 11.62 4.37
N ILE A 37 -6.64 12.10 3.24
CA ILE A 37 -7.70 11.45 2.46
C ILE A 37 -7.22 10.06 2.01
N GLY A 38 -6.04 9.94 1.43
CA GLY A 38 -5.46 8.67 0.99
C GLY A 38 -5.33 7.64 2.13
N TYR A 39 -4.92 8.10 3.31
CA TYR A 39 -4.85 7.26 4.51
C TYR A 39 -6.22 6.66 4.88
N PHE A 40 -7.25 7.50 4.95
CA PHE A 40 -8.58 7.07 5.37
C PHE A 40 -9.32 6.28 4.29
N ILE A 41 -9.09 6.57 3.02
CA ILE A 41 -9.68 5.81 1.91
C ILE A 41 -9.28 4.34 1.99
N VAL A 42 -8.00 4.04 2.18
CA VAL A 42 -7.52 2.65 2.32
C VAL A 42 -8.14 1.96 3.54
N ARG A 43 -8.30 2.67 4.64
CA ARG A 43 -8.94 2.10 5.84
C ARG A 43 -10.44 1.89 5.68
N ALA A 44 -11.09 2.68 4.86
CA ALA A 44 -12.52 2.57 4.57
C ALA A 44 -12.84 1.56 3.47
N GLU A 45 -11.83 1.11 2.70
CA GLU A 45 -12.01 0.17 1.59
C GLU A 45 -12.28 -1.25 2.11
N PRO A 46 -13.49 -1.81 1.89
CA PRO A 46 -13.83 -3.15 2.38
C PRO A 46 -12.93 -4.25 1.84
N ALA A 47 -12.48 -4.12 0.59
CA ALA A 47 -11.61 -5.10 -0.04
C ALA A 47 -10.23 -5.17 0.64
N VAL A 48 -9.70 -4.03 1.10
CA VAL A 48 -8.45 -3.97 1.89
C VAL A 48 -8.62 -4.66 3.23
N TYR A 49 -9.78 -4.52 3.87
CA TYR A 49 -10.04 -5.21 5.14
C TYR A 49 -10.01 -6.74 4.98
N VAL A 50 -10.64 -7.25 3.92
CA VAL A 50 -10.62 -8.70 3.60
C VAL A 50 -9.20 -9.16 3.30
N LEU A 51 -8.47 -8.42 2.47
CA LEU A 51 -7.07 -8.71 2.14
C LEU A 51 -6.21 -8.79 3.41
N ASN A 52 -6.34 -7.83 4.32
CA ASN A 52 -5.56 -7.81 5.56
C ASN A 52 -5.77 -9.06 6.41
N LYS A 53 -7.03 -9.54 6.51
CA LYS A 53 -7.35 -10.78 7.22
C LYS A 53 -6.78 -12.02 6.52
N GLN A 54 -6.90 -12.10 5.20
CA GLN A 54 -6.33 -13.20 4.43
C GLN A 54 -4.81 -13.27 4.57
N VAL A 55 -4.12 -12.11 4.59
CA VAL A 55 -2.67 -12.06 4.82
C VAL A 55 -2.30 -12.57 6.21
N GLU A 56 -3.05 -12.18 7.25
CA GLU A 56 -2.83 -12.68 8.60
C GLU A 56 -2.99 -14.20 8.68
N GLU A 57 -4.03 -14.76 8.07
CA GLU A 57 -4.28 -16.20 8.02
C GLU A 57 -3.18 -16.95 7.25
N VAL A 58 -2.82 -16.50 6.05
CA VAL A 58 -1.82 -17.16 5.18
C VAL A 58 -0.39 -17.06 5.74
N THR A 59 -0.12 -16.06 6.58
CA THR A 59 1.18 -15.87 7.22
C THR A 59 1.24 -16.43 8.65
N ASP A 60 0.23 -17.21 9.08
CA ASP A 60 0.12 -17.74 10.45
C ASP A 60 0.32 -16.64 11.53
N GLY A 61 -0.21 -15.45 11.27
CA GLY A 61 -0.09 -14.30 12.17
C GLY A 61 1.28 -13.60 12.17
N ALA A 62 2.21 -13.99 11.31
CA ALA A 62 3.52 -13.30 11.20
C ALA A 62 3.37 -11.83 10.79
N ILE A 63 2.34 -11.52 10.03
CA ILE A 63 1.88 -10.15 9.75
C ILE A 63 0.44 -10.02 10.23
N SER A 64 0.21 -9.24 11.29
CA SER A 64 -1.15 -8.97 11.75
C SER A 64 -1.91 -8.07 10.78
N ALA A 65 -3.24 -8.29 10.66
CA ALA A 65 -4.13 -7.48 9.83
C ALA A 65 -4.04 -5.98 10.16
N GLY A 66 -3.87 -5.64 11.44
CA GLY A 66 -3.70 -4.25 11.88
C GLY A 66 -2.41 -3.61 11.38
N THR A 67 -1.29 -4.33 11.42
CA THR A 67 0.01 -3.85 10.92
C THR A 67 -0.02 -3.70 9.42
N MET A 68 -0.60 -4.68 8.71
CA MET A 68 -0.77 -4.62 7.25
C MET A 68 -1.61 -3.41 6.84
N GLY A 69 -2.77 -3.23 7.47
CA GLY A 69 -3.65 -2.11 7.18
C GLY A 69 -3.02 -0.75 7.47
N ALA A 70 -2.26 -0.60 8.56
CA ALA A 70 -1.54 0.63 8.88
C ALA A 70 -0.44 0.93 7.85
N ALA A 71 0.34 -0.08 7.46
CA ALA A 71 1.41 0.07 6.48
C ALA A 71 0.86 0.44 5.08
N LEU A 72 -0.20 -0.23 4.63
CA LEU A 72 -0.88 0.11 3.38
C LEU A 72 -1.44 1.54 3.40
N SER A 73 -2.12 1.92 4.48
CA SER A 73 -2.68 3.27 4.62
C SER A 73 -1.61 4.35 4.62
N ALA A 74 -0.50 4.14 5.33
CA ALA A 74 0.63 5.06 5.34
C ALA A 74 1.30 5.15 3.96
N GLY A 75 1.51 4.00 3.30
CA GLY A 75 2.08 3.94 1.95
C GLY A 75 1.21 4.70 0.94
N VAL A 76 -0.10 4.44 0.91
CA VAL A 76 -1.02 5.14 -0.01
C VAL A 76 -1.12 6.63 0.34
N ALA A 77 -1.10 7.02 1.62
CA ALA A 77 -1.04 8.42 2.00
C ALA A 77 0.17 9.15 1.39
N LEU A 78 1.36 8.55 1.48
CA LEU A 78 2.57 9.10 0.85
C LEU A 78 2.44 9.16 -0.68
N SER A 79 1.91 8.11 -1.29
CA SER A 79 1.68 8.06 -2.74
C SER A 79 0.73 9.15 -3.23
N VAL A 80 -0.38 9.35 -2.52
CA VAL A 80 -1.33 10.44 -2.84
C VAL A 80 -0.68 11.81 -2.63
N GLY A 81 0.11 11.99 -1.57
CA GLY A 81 0.88 13.21 -1.36
C GLY A 81 1.81 13.52 -2.54
N LEU A 82 2.59 12.53 -3.00
CA LEU A 82 3.47 12.67 -4.16
C LEU A 82 2.67 12.94 -5.46
N ALA A 83 1.49 12.30 -5.61
CA ALA A 83 0.61 12.55 -6.73
C ALA A 83 0.08 14.00 -6.72
N MET A 84 -0.25 14.56 -5.56
CA MET A 84 -0.65 15.97 -5.43
C MET A 84 0.51 16.92 -5.73
N VAL A 85 1.73 16.63 -5.26
CA VAL A 85 2.94 17.38 -5.67
C VAL A 85 3.07 17.40 -7.17
N ARG A 86 2.90 16.25 -7.81
CA ARG A 86 2.99 16.11 -9.26
C ARG A 86 1.92 16.93 -9.98
N VAL A 87 0.66 16.90 -9.53
CA VAL A 87 -0.44 17.70 -10.09
C VAL A 87 -0.13 19.19 -10.01
N LEU A 88 0.46 19.64 -8.89
CA LEU A 88 0.79 21.06 -8.68
C LEU A 88 2.03 21.53 -9.46
N THR A 89 2.94 20.62 -9.80
CA THR A 89 4.24 20.95 -10.44
C THR A 89 4.32 20.56 -11.90
N GLY A 90 3.40 19.72 -12.40
CA GLY A 90 3.41 19.20 -13.78
C GLY A 90 4.55 18.20 -14.07
N ILE A 91 5.20 17.62 -13.05
CA ILE A 91 6.28 16.64 -13.24
C ILE A 91 5.72 15.37 -13.89
N SER A 92 6.43 14.84 -14.89
CA SER A 92 6.02 13.62 -15.58
C SER A 92 5.91 12.43 -14.61
N ILE A 93 4.85 11.65 -14.76
CA ILE A 93 4.59 10.45 -13.96
C ILE A 93 5.70 9.40 -14.08
N LEU A 94 6.41 9.35 -15.19
CA LEU A 94 7.47 8.38 -15.45
C LEU A 94 8.61 8.49 -14.44
N TRP A 95 8.88 9.69 -13.92
CA TRP A 95 9.88 9.90 -12.86
C TRP A 95 9.53 9.22 -11.54
N PHE A 96 8.26 8.90 -11.32
CA PHE A 96 7.80 8.18 -10.13
C PHE A 96 7.61 6.69 -10.42
N LEU A 97 6.98 6.35 -11.56
CA LEU A 97 6.65 4.97 -11.88
C LEU A 97 7.86 4.13 -12.23
N ILE A 98 8.79 4.66 -13.05
CA ILE A 98 9.95 3.88 -13.47
C ILE A 98 10.80 3.47 -12.26
N PRO A 99 11.28 4.39 -11.39
CA PRO A 99 12.07 3.98 -10.24
C PRO A 99 11.24 3.18 -9.22
N GLY A 100 9.95 3.48 -9.05
CA GLY A 100 9.09 2.75 -8.12
C GLY A 100 8.85 1.29 -8.53
N TYR A 101 8.53 1.03 -9.79
CA TYR A 101 8.39 -0.34 -10.29
C TYR A 101 9.74 -1.07 -10.36
N LEU A 102 10.80 -0.40 -10.75
CA LEU A 102 12.15 -0.98 -10.75
C LEU A 102 12.53 -1.43 -9.33
N PHE A 103 12.24 -0.61 -8.33
CA PHE A 103 12.48 -0.94 -6.93
C PHE A 103 11.60 -2.11 -6.46
N ALA A 104 10.29 -2.10 -6.78
CA ALA A 104 9.37 -3.19 -6.45
C ALA A 104 9.79 -4.52 -7.07
N ILE A 105 10.21 -4.51 -8.34
CA ILE A 105 10.70 -5.70 -9.03
C ILE A 105 12.03 -6.17 -8.41
N SER A 106 12.93 -5.25 -8.08
CA SER A 106 14.22 -5.60 -7.47
C SER A 106 14.03 -6.29 -6.10
N ILE A 107 13.10 -5.80 -5.28
CA ILE A 107 12.79 -6.42 -3.99
C ILE A 107 12.18 -7.80 -4.18
N SER A 108 11.38 -8.04 -5.22
CA SER A 108 10.71 -9.32 -5.46
C SER A 108 11.68 -10.50 -5.63
N PHE A 109 12.93 -10.25 -6.00
CA PHE A 109 13.95 -11.30 -6.08
C PHE A 109 14.54 -11.71 -4.72
N VAL A 110 14.37 -10.87 -3.70
CA VAL A 110 14.94 -11.08 -2.35
C VAL A 110 13.91 -11.59 -1.37
N VAL A 111 12.66 -11.19 -1.55
CA VAL A 111 11.54 -11.50 -0.66
C VAL A 111 10.91 -12.85 -1.02
N PRO A 112 10.40 -13.65 -0.05
CA PRO A 112 9.69 -14.89 -0.34
C PRO A 112 8.54 -14.67 -1.32
N LYS A 113 8.32 -15.63 -2.24
CA LYS A 113 7.32 -15.55 -3.32
C LYS A 113 5.91 -15.25 -2.82
N LEU A 114 5.56 -15.71 -1.62
CA LEU A 114 4.28 -15.43 -0.98
C LEU A 114 4.02 -13.92 -0.83
N TYR A 115 4.98 -13.19 -0.26
CA TYR A 115 4.84 -11.74 -0.07
C TYR A 115 4.82 -10.97 -1.40
N THR A 116 5.54 -11.46 -2.40
CA THR A 116 5.49 -10.90 -3.75
C THR A 116 4.10 -11.07 -4.36
N ALA A 117 3.50 -12.27 -4.26
CA ALA A 117 2.15 -12.52 -4.75
C ALA A 117 1.10 -11.62 -4.06
N ILE A 118 1.16 -11.54 -2.71
CA ILE A 118 0.29 -10.67 -1.92
C ILE A 118 0.48 -9.20 -2.32
N ALA A 119 1.70 -8.76 -2.57
CA ALA A 119 2.00 -7.38 -2.95
C ALA A 119 1.32 -7.00 -4.27
N PHE A 120 1.39 -7.86 -5.28
CA PHE A 120 0.75 -7.61 -6.58
C PHE A 120 -0.78 -7.60 -6.46
N ASP A 121 -1.36 -8.50 -5.67
CA ASP A 121 -2.80 -8.51 -5.40
C ASP A 121 -3.23 -7.24 -4.64
N ALA A 122 -2.49 -6.87 -3.60
CA ALA A 122 -2.73 -5.66 -2.81
C ALA A 122 -2.70 -4.38 -3.65
N GLY A 123 -1.89 -4.31 -4.71
CA GLY A 123 -1.86 -3.19 -5.65
C GLY A 123 -3.19 -3.01 -6.38
N GLY A 124 -3.78 -4.10 -6.85
CA GLY A 124 -5.11 -4.11 -7.47
C GLY A 124 -6.21 -3.70 -6.48
N VAL A 125 -6.17 -4.23 -5.28
CA VAL A 125 -7.15 -3.95 -4.23
C VAL A 125 -7.10 -2.49 -3.76
N ALA A 126 -5.91 -1.94 -3.50
CA ALA A 126 -5.74 -0.56 -3.01
C ALA A 126 -6.09 0.51 -4.07
N SER A 127 -5.96 0.19 -5.36
CA SER A 127 -6.39 1.06 -6.45
C SER A 127 -7.87 0.90 -6.82
N GLY A 128 -8.65 0.32 -5.93
CA GLY A 128 -10.04 -0.07 -6.12
C GLY A 128 -11.05 1.08 -6.21
N PRO A 129 -12.34 0.80 -5.95
CA PRO A 129 -13.44 1.72 -6.19
C PRO A 129 -13.28 3.10 -5.59
N MET A 130 -12.82 3.21 -4.34
CA MET A 130 -12.67 4.51 -3.66
C MET A 130 -11.57 5.37 -4.30
N THR A 131 -10.48 4.76 -4.74
CA THR A 131 -9.42 5.47 -5.47
C THR A 131 -9.92 6.00 -6.81
N ALA A 132 -10.65 5.20 -7.57
CA ALA A 132 -11.17 5.58 -8.87
C ALA A 132 -12.32 6.60 -8.79
N THR A 133 -13.19 6.51 -7.78
CA THR A 133 -14.39 7.35 -7.68
C THR A 133 -14.20 8.62 -6.85
N PHE A 134 -13.15 8.73 -6.05
CA PHE A 134 -12.89 9.91 -5.24
C PHE A 134 -11.51 10.51 -5.45
N LEU A 135 -10.41 9.73 -5.31
CA LEU A 135 -9.04 10.27 -5.44
C LEU A 135 -8.73 10.74 -6.86
N LEU A 136 -9.16 9.99 -7.88
CA LEU A 136 -8.96 10.40 -9.26
C LEU A 136 -9.73 11.70 -9.59
N PRO A 137 -11.03 11.85 -9.27
CA PRO A 137 -11.74 13.12 -9.42
C PRO A 137 -11.13 14.27 -8.61
N LEU A 138 -10.62 14.02 -7.39
CA LEU A 138 -9.91 15.02 -6.59
C LEU A 138 -8.67 15.54 -7.34
N ALA A 139 -7.87 14.64 -7.91
CA ALA A 139 -6.70 15.01 -8.70
C ALA A 139 -7.08 15.75 -9.99
N GLN A 140 -8.17 15.34 -10.64
CA GLN A 140 -8.70 16.02 -11.82
C GLN A 140 -9.16 17.44 -11.49
N GLY A 141 -9.92 17.63 -10.41
CA GLY A 141 -10.35 18.95 -9.95
C GLY A 141 -9.19 19.87 -9.62
N ALA A 142 -8.18 19.35 -8.90
CA ALA A 142 -6.97 20.09 -8.60
C ALA A 142 -6.19 20.47 -9.88
N CYS A 143 -6.07 19.56 -10.82
CA CYS A 143 -5.42 19.79 -12.10
C CYS A 143 -6.11 20.90 -12.92
N ILE A 144 -7.44 20.90 -12.96
CA ILE A 144 -8.23 21.96 -13.61
C ILE A 144 -7.94 23.32 -12.95
N ALA A 145 -7.93 23.37 -11.63
CA ALA A 145 -7.74 24.61 -10.88
C ALA A 145 -6.35 25.23 -11.09
N VAL A 146 -5.31 24.41 -11.31
CA VAL A 146 -3.95 24.90 -11.58
C VAL A 146 -3.68 25.10 -13.08
N GLY A 147 -4.65 24.81 -13.96
CA GLY A 147 -4.48 24.94 -15.42
C GLY A 147 -3.62 23.84 -16.04
N GLY A 148 -3.49 22.69 -15.39
CA GLY A 148 -2.73 21.54 -15.88
C GLY A 148 -3.51 20.70 -16.91
N ASN A 149 -2.84 19.70 -17.48
CA ASN A 149 -3.45 18.76 -18.41
C ASN A 149 -4.00 17.55 -17.65
N ILE A 150 -5.33 17.37 -17.65
CA ILE A 150 -6.00 16.29 -16.92
C ILE A 150 -5.47 14.91 -17.33
N VAL A 151 -5.21 14.68 -18.62
CA VAL A 151 -4.79 13.38 -19.15
C VAL A 151 -3.38 13.02 -18.70
N THR A 152 -2.46 13.99 -18.73
CA THR A 152 -1.06 13.74 -18.35
C THR A 152 -0.85 13.87 -16.86
N ASP A 153 -1.55 14.76 -16.16
CA ASP A 153 -1.20 15.15 -14.79
C ASP A 153 -2.12 14.53 -13.74
N ALA A 154 -3.40 14.29 -14.01
CA ALA A 154 -4.33 13.75 -13.02
C ALA A 154 -4.42 12.22 -13.03
N PHE A 155 -4.47 11.58 -14.21
CA PHE A 155 -4.69 10.12 -14.31
C PHE A 155 -3.63 9.27 -13.64
N GLY A 156 -2.43 9.78 -13.49
CA GLY A 156 -1.33 9.05 -12.85
C GLY A 156 -1.51 8.74 -11.37
N VAL A 157 -2.46 9.36 -10.68
CA VAL A 157 -2.70 9.10 -9.26
C VAL A 157 -3.06 7.64 -8.99
N VAL A 158 -3.90 7.03 -9.84
CA VAL A 158 -4.31 5.62 -9.69
C VAL A 158 -3.11 4.67 -9.83
N ALA A 159 -2.25 4.92 -10.82
CA ALA A 159 -1.04 4.12 -11.02
C ALA A 159 -0.05 4.23 -9.85
N MET A 160 0.09 5.43 -9.28
CA MET A 160 0.95 5.64 -8.10
C MET A 160 0.38 4.94 -6.86
N VAL A 161 -0.94 4.98 -6.66
CA VAL A 161 -1.61 4.26 -5.57
C VAL A 161 -1.48 2.75 -5.74
N ALA A 162 -1.63 2.21 -6.95
CA ALA A 162 -1.47 0.78 -7.24
C ALA A 162 -0.03 0.30 -7.01
N MET A 163 0.98 1.11 -7.32
CA MET A 163 2.39 0.80 -7.15
C MET A 163 2.80 0.69 -5.67
N THR A 164 2.20 1.50 -4.81
CA THR A 164 2.63 1.62 -3.40
C THR A 164 2.51 0.32 -2.61
N PRO A 165 1.41 -0.44 -2.67
CA PRO A 165 1.32 -1.73 -2.00
C PRO A 165 2.37 -2.74 -2.45
N LEU A 166 2.77 -2.70 -3.73
CA LEU A 166 3.84 -3.56 -4.24
C LEU A 166 5.14 -3.35 -3.46
N ILE A 167 5.45 -2.12 -3.12
CA ILE A 167 6.63 -1.76 -2.33
C ILE A 167 6.40 -2.07 -0.85
N THR A 168 5.29 -1.59 -0.30
CA THR A 168 5.01 -1.64 1.14
C THR A 168 4.92 -3.07 1.66
N VAL A 169 4.17 -3.95 0.96
CA VAL A 169 3.98 -5.35 1.37
C VAL A 169 5.28 -6.14 1.25
N GLN A 170 6.05 -5.91 0.19
CA GLN A 170 7.34 -6.57 0.03
C GLN A 170 8.35 -6.12 1.09
N LEU A 171 8.38 -4.83 1.45
CA LEU A 171 9.20 -4.34 2.55
C LEU A 171 8.79 -4.97 3.89
N MET A 172 7.49 -5.13 4.14
CA MET A 172 7.01 -5.85 5.33
C MET A 172 7.47 -7.31 5.33
N GLY A 173 7.38 -8.00 4.19
CA GLY A 173 7.88 -9.36 4.03
C GLY A 173 9.38 -9.47 4.29
N LEU A 174 10.16 -8.50 3.81
CA LEU A 174 11.61 -8.42 4.07
C LEU A 174 11.90 -8.24 5.56
N VAL A 175 11.21 -7.32 6.23
CA VAL A 175 11.35 -7.09 7.68
C VAL A 175 10.97 -8.33 8.48
N ALA A 176 9.87 -8.99 8.13
CA ALA A 176 9.45 -10.25 8.78
C ALA A 176 10.53 -11.33 8.62
N GLN A 177 11.07 -11.52 7.42
CA GLN A 177 12.14 -12.48 7.14
C GLN A 177 13.42 -12.19 7.96
N LEU A 178 13.81 -10.91 8.04
CA LEU A 178 15.00 -10.52 8.82
C LEU A 178 14.80 -10.76 10.31
N LYS A 179 13.62 -10.47 10.86
CA LYS A 179 13.27 -10.77 12.26
C LYS A 179 13.32 -12.27 12.55
N THR A 180 12.76 -13.09 11.67
CA THR A 180 12.77 -14.55 11.83
C THR A 180 14.19 -15.12 11.77
N ARG A 181 15.02 -14.63 10.83
CA ARG A 181 16.44 -15.02 10.75
C ARG A 181 17.20 -14.65 12.04
N LYS A 182 16.98 -13.42 12.54
CA LYS A 182 17.61 -12.97 13.80
C LYS A 182 17.15 -13.78 15.01
N ALA A 183 15.86 -14.14 15.09
CA ALA A 183 15.32 -14.99 16.16
C ALA A 183 15.93 -16.38 16.11
N ARG A 184 16.05 -17.00 14.92
CA ARG A 184 16.73 -18.30 14.77
C ARG A 184 18.20 -18.25 15.14
N SER A 185 18.91 -17.16 14.83
CA SER A 185 20.32 -17.01 15.20
C SER A 185 20.51 -16.72 16.70
N ALA A 186 19.48 -16.24 17.39
CA ALA A 186 19.50 -15.94 18.81
C ALA A 186 19.03 -17.13 19.68
N GLN A 187 18.34 -18.13 19.10
CA GLN A 187 18.08 -19.39 19.78
C GLN A 187 19.38 -20.15 19.82
N PRO A 188 19.93 -20.47 21.03
CA PRO A 188 21.02 -21.42 21.12
C PRO A 188 20.53 -22.71 20.46
N LEU A 189 21.36 -23.29 19.60
CA LEU A 189 21.13 -24.63 19.10
C LEU A 189 20.88 -25.48 20.36
N LEU A 190 19.62 -25.85 20.59
CA LEU A 190 19.29 -26.87 21.55
C LEU A 190 20.18 -28.04 21.13
N ASP A 191 21.17 -28.36 21.97
CA ASP A 191 22.08 -29.44 21.70
C ASP A 191 21.21 -30.70 21.62
N THR A 192 20.87 -31.08 20.39
CA THR A 192 20.06 -32.30 20.17
C THR A 192 20.68 -33.52 20.82
N ALA A 193 22.00 -33.50 20.98
CA ALA A 193 22.71 -34.54 21.72
C ALA A 193 22.41 -34.48 23.21
N ALA A 194 22.31 -33.28 23.83
CA ALA A 194 21.92 -33.13 25.22
C ALA A 194 20.46 -33.53 25.46
N LEU A 195 19.54 -33.13 24.55
CA LEU A 195 18.14 -33.55 24.63
C LEU A 195 17.97 -35.06 24.44
N LEU A 196 18.74 -35.70 23.55
CA LEU A 196 18.73 -37.13 23.36
C LEU A 196 19.31 -37.88 24.55
N ALA A 197 20.28 -37.29 25.27
CA ALA A 197 20.85 -37.86 26.48
C ALA A 197 19.93 -37.79 27.71
N GLU A 198 18.97 -36.88 27.72
CA GLU A 198 17.96 -36.76 28.79
C GLU A 198 16.68 -37.58 28.51
N LEU A 199 16.53 -38.17 27.33
CA LEU A 199 15.40 -39.05 27.02
C LEU A 199 15.59 -40.41 27.64
N PRO A 200 14.57 -41.01 28.29
CA PRO A 200 14.63 -42.39 28.74
C PRO A 200 14.84 -43.34 27.56
N ASP A 201 15.55 -44.43 27.81
CA ASP A 201 15.96 -45.41 26.78
C ASP A 201 14.79 -46.04 25.99
N ASP A 202 13.56 -45.90 26.47
CA ASP A 202 12.31 -46.40 25.86
C ASP A 202 11.48 -45.30 25.17
N ALA A 203 12.00 -44.10 25.05
CA ALA A 203 11.26 -43.02 24.35
C ALA A 203 11.18 -43.27 22.85
N ILE A 204 9.95 -43.36 22.32
CA ILE A 204 9.67 -43.44 20.89
C ILE A 204 9.69 -42.03 20.32
N ILE A 205 10.61 -41.75 19.39
CA ILE A 205 10.68 -40.49 18.66
C ILE A 205 9.91 -40.70 17.32
N GLU A 206 8.74 -40.12 17.16
CA GLU A 206 8.07 -40.00 15.86
C GLU A 206 8.76 -38.87 15.08
N LEU A 207 9.33 -39.22 13.92
CA LEU A 207 10.00 -38.33 12.97
C LEU A 207 9.03 -37.79 11.91
#